data_f0484e7ec6b3e14344bf0856d5cc86f5
#
_entry.id   f0484e7ec6b3e14344bf0856d5cc86f5
#
_cell.length_a   1.000
_cell.length_b   1.000
_cell.length_c   1.000
_cell.angle_alpha   90.00
_cell.angle_beta   90.00
_cell.angle_gamma   90.00
#
_symmetry.space_group_name_H-M   'P 1'
#
loop_
_entity.id
_entity.type
_entity.pdbx_description
1 polymer ?
#
loop_
_entity_poly.entity_id
_entity_poly.type
_entity_poly.pdbx_seq_one_letter_code
_entity_poly.pdbx_strand_id
1 'polypeptide(L)'
;MNNFSTIILENGVKVVTVPMNNTNATTVLLLFGAGSRYETPKIAGSSHLFEHLLFKGTEKRKTPKEIAQVVESKGGILNAYTDKESTGYWCKVPSTSYEEGIEVLIDMAKQPLIREEDLAMEKNVVYEEIKAYLDSTSSRASNKADENLWPNQPMGVDIAGSIETVEATSRDDLMEYLSKQYTSSNAVLVVTGNIEEQIVRDIAKKNFEGFREGDPLTFKESTYNNAGPVTILDKMETNQAHLTLAFKNYSMKDMSRHSASILSVILGGGMTSRLFEQVREKRGLAYSVSSMAHFYSDCGVFYIDAGVAPENTEETFEVIIQELNSLKNNLNIHEVSSSKELIKGRMMMRYEDSRSVAMNYGTQELLNGKITSIDDSLKSLEKVEYDEILEAFDYIFNNDTMIVSAAGSIEKIPDLTKNKDFF
;
A
#
# COMPACT_ATOMS: atom_id res chain seq x y z
N MET A 1 7.05 -7.11 23.96
CA MET A 1 6.00 -6.96 22.97
C MET A 1 5.59 -8.32 22.41
N ASN A 2 4.55 -8.41 21.57
CA ASN A 2 3.91 -9.68 21.22
C ASN A 2 4.88 -10.68 20.59
N ASN A 3 5.00 -11.86 21.20
CA ASN A 3 5.67 -13.00 20.60
C ASN A 3 4.84 -13.45 19.39
N PHE A 4 5.48 -13.80 18.30
CA PHE A 4 4.83 -14.42 17.15
C PHE A 4 5.43 -15.79 16.88
N SER A 5 4.67 -16.65 16.23
CA SER A 5 5.21 -17.88 15.67
C SER A 5 4.77 -18.06 14.23
N THR A 6 5.64 -18.66 13.42
CA THR A 6 5.38 -18.99 12.03
C THR A 6 5.54 -20.48 11.84
N ILE A 7 4.57 -21.10 11.21
CA ILE A 7 4.66 -22.49 10.73
C ILE A 7 4.38 -22.55 9.24
N ILE A 8 4.92 -23.54 8.57
CA ILE A 8 4.63 -23.85 7.17
C ILE A 8 3.86 -25.17 7.14
N LEU A 9 2.67 -25.16 6.54
CA LEU A 9 1.88 -26.36 6.34
C LEU A 9 2.50 -27.26 5.25
N GLU A 10 2.11 -28.52 5.19
CA GLU A 10 2.65 -29.49 4.24
C GLU A 10 2.49 -29.06 2.77
N ASN A 11 1.46 -28.28 2.46
CA ASN A 11 1.20 -27.71 1.13
C ASN A 11 1.86 -26.34 0.88
N GLY A 12 2.69 -25.86 1.80
CA GLY A 12 3.46 -24.63 1.63
C GLY A 12 2.81 -23.35 2.19
N VAL A 13 1.53 -23.37 2.63
CA VAL A 13 0.90 -22.20 3.26
C VAL A 13 1.65 -21.81 4.54
N LYS A 14 1.95 -20.54 4.68
CA LYS A 14 2.54 -20.00 5.90
C LYS A 14 1.44 -19.54 6.85
N VAL A 15 1.54 -19.92 8.11
CA VAL A 15 0.60 -19.51 9.17
C VAL A 15 1.36 -18.75 10.24
N VAL A 16 1.02 -17.49 10.43
CA VAL A 16 1.60 -16.59 11.43
C VAL A 16 0.58 -16.38 12.54
N THR A 17 0.96 -16.67 13.77
CA THR A 17 0.12 -16.40 14.96
C THR A 17 0.78 -15.36 15.84
N VAL A 18 -0.01 -14.40 16.33
CA VAL A 18 0.44 -13.33 17.22
C VAL A 18 -0.54 -13.19 18.38
N PRO A 19 -0.33 -13.92 19.49
CA PRO A 19 -1.17 -13.80 20.68
C PRO A 19 -1.12 -12.39 21.28
N MET A 20 -2.30 -11.80 21.53
CA MET A 20 -2.48 -10.51 22.18
C MET A 20 -3.51 -10.66 23.30
N ASN A 21 -3.02 -10.84 24.54
CA ASN A 21 -3.88 -11.17 25.69
C ASN A 21 -4.67 -9.98 26.25
N ASN A 22 -4.38 -8.77 25.77
CA ASN A 22 -4.99 -7.51 26.22
C ASN A 22 -6.16 -7.04 25.35
N THR A 23 -6.63 -7.85 24.41
CA THR A 23 -7.75 -7.52 23.52
C THR A 23 -8.81 -8.62 23.52
N ASN A 24 -10.08 -8.22 23.35
CA ASN A 24 -11.22 -9.14 23.18
C ASN A 24 -11.54 -9.39 21.70
N ALA A 25 -10.75 -8.82 20.79
CA ALA A 25 -10.92 -8.96 19.35
C ALA A 25 -9.76 -9.75 18.74
N THR A 26 -10.07 -10.51 17.72
CA THR A 26 -9.10 -11.23 16.90
C THR A 26 -9.23 -10.79 15.45
N THR A 27 -8.12 -10.48 14.83
CA THR A 27 -8.04 -10.26 13.38
C THR A 27 -7.50 -11.50 12.70
N VAL A 28 -8.20 -11.96 11.68
CA VAL A 28 -7.76 -12.98 10.74
C VAL A 28 -7.49 -12.28 9.43
N LEU A 29 -6.33 -12.52 8.84
CA LEU A 29 -5.90 -11.95 7.57
C LEU A 29 -5.36 -13.07 6.68
N LEU A 30 -5.91 -13.21 5.49
CA LEU A 30 -5.42 -14.10 4.44
C LEU A 30 -4.85 -13.26 3.32
N LEU A 31 -3.54 -13.39 3.09
CA LEU A 31 -2.77 -12.64 2.12
C LEU A 31 -2.31 -13.53 0.98
N PHE A 32 -2.27 -12.96 -0.22
CA PHE A 32 -1.65 -13.53 -1.40
C PHE A 32 -0.67 -12.54 -2.02
N GLY A 33 0.46 -13.02 -2.54
CA GLY A 33 1.34 -12.26 -3.41
C GLY A 33 0.69 -12.05 -4.78
N ALA A 34 -0.42 -11.34 -4.78
CA ALA A 34 -1.27 -11.04 -5.92
C ALA A 34 -1.59 -9.55 -5.91
N GLY A 35 -1.37 -8.86 -7.00
CA GLY A 35 -1.58 -7.41 -7.11
C GLY A 35 -1.28 -6.95 -8.53
N SER A 36 -1.48 -5.67 -8.80
CA SER A 36 -1.35 -5.12 -10.16
C SER A 36 0.04 -5.33 -10.76
N ARG A 37 1.06 -5.52 -9.95
CA ARG A 37 2.43 -5.75 -10.39
C ARG A 37 2.64 -7.08 -11.11
N TYR A 38 1.82 -8.10 -10.83
CA TYR A 38 1.88 -9.42 -11.45
C TYR A 38 1.03 -9.55 -12.71
N GLU A 39 0.32 -8.49 -13.06
CA GLU A 39 -0.57 -8.47 -14.19
C GLU A 39 0.17 -8.17 -15.50
N THR A 40 -0.35 -8.71 -16.59
CA THR A 40 0.05 -8.30 -17.93
C THR A 40 -0.80 -7.11 -18.38
N PRO A 41 -0.36 -6.31 -19.37
CA PRO A 41 -1.15 -5.20 -19.87
C PRO A 41 -2.57 -5.59 -20.35
N LYS A 42 -2.76 -6.85 -20.75
CA LYS A 42 -4.07 -7.38 -21.21
C LYS A 42 -5.07 -7.50 -20.04
N ILE A 43 -4.59 -7.84 -18.86
CA ILE A 43 -5.42 -8.13 -17.68
C ILE A 43 -5.20 -7.12 -16.56
N ALA A 44 -4.74 -5.90 -16.88
CA ALA A 44 -4.56 -4.84 -15.88
C ALA A 44 -5.88 -4.52 -15.19
N GLY A 45 -5.87 -4.51 -13.84
CA GLY A 45 -7.05 -4.37 -12.99
C GLY A 45 -7.66 -5.70 -12.51
N SER A 46 -7.14 -6.86 -12.96
CA SER A 46 -7.70 -8.17 -12.60
C SER A 46 -7.59 -8.48 -11.12
N SER A 47 -6.50 -8.07 -10.45
CA SER A 47 -6.34 -8.30 -9.00
C SER A 47 -7.42 -7.58 -8.20
N HIS A 48 -7.71 -6.34 -8.57
CA HIS A 48 -8.76 -5.54 -7.95
C HIS A 48 -10.15 -6.09 -8.24
N LEU A 49 -10.44 -6.39 -9.51
CA LEU A 49 -11.71 -7.02 -9.89
C LEU A 49 -11.90 -8.38 -9.18
N PHE A 50 -10.80 -9.12 -9.00
CA PHE A 50 -10.83 -10.40 -8.30
C PHE A 50 -11.11 -10.25 -6.80
N GLU A 51 -10.61 -9.19 -6.17
CA GLU A 51 -10.93 -8.82 -4.80
C GLU A 51 -12.45 -8.74 -4.61
N HIS A 52 -13.16 -8.00 -5.47
CA HIS A 52 -14.63 -7.87 -5.43
C HIS A 52 -15.33 -9.21 -5.62
N LEU A 53 -14.88 -10.01 -6.56
CA LEU A 53 -15.54 -11.26 -6.94
C LEU A 53 -15.48 -12.35 -5.85
N LEU A 54 -14.47 -12.34 -4.98
CA LEU A 54 -14.39 -13.31 -3.89
C LEU A 54 -15.52 -13.15 -2.87
N PHE A 55 -16.16 -11.99 -2.79
CA PHE A 55 -17.33 -11.76 -1.93
C PHE A 55 -18.66 -12.22 -2.55
N LYS A 56 -18.69 -12.65 -3.83
CA LYS A 56 -19.96 -12.96 -4.53
C LYS A 56 -20.51 -14.35 -4.26
N GLY A 57 -19.69 -15.25 -3.77
CA GLY A 57 -20.10 -16.59 -3.38
C GLY A 57 -19.02 -17.63 -3.52
N THR A 58 -19.18 -18.71 -2.78
CA THR A 58 -18.32 -19.90 -2.80
C THR A 58 -19.14 -21.14 -3.09
N GLU A 59 -18.50 -22.29 -3.28
CA GLU A 59 -19.21 -23.56 -3.37
C GLU A 59 -20.03 -23.88 -2.11
N LYS A 60 -19.59 -23.43 -0.94
CA LYS A 60 -20.25 -23.63 0.34
C LYS A 60 -21.28 -22.54 0.66
N ARG A 61 -20.99 -21.27 0.32
CA ARG A 61 -21.80 -20.08 0.58
C ARG A 61 -22.14 -19.40 -0.73
N LYS A 62 -23.35 -19.64 -1.23
CA LYS A 62 -23.70 -19.29 -2.63
C LYS A 62 -23.92 -17.80 -2.87
N THR A 63 -24.06 -17.00 -1.82
CA THR A 63 -24.40 -15.58 -1.91
C THR A 63 -23.49 -14.69 -1.07
N PRO A 64 -23.32 -13.39 -1.44
CA PRO A 64 -22.61 -12.40 -0.62
C PRO A 64 -23.14 -12.31 0.81
N LYS A 65 -24.46 -12.40 0.96
CA LYS A 65 -25.13 -12.38 2.28
C LYS A 65 -24.70 -13.54 3.16
N GLU A 66 -24.60 -14.75 2.62
CA GLU A 66 -24.17 -15.94 3.37
C GLU A 66 -22.72 -15.83 3.82
N ILE A 67 -21.84 -15.20 3.02
CA ILE A 67 -20.45 -14.92 3.38
C ILE A 67 -20.39 -13.88 4.50
N ALA A 68 -21.01 -12.71 4.28
CA ALA A 68 -20.97 -11.61 5.23
C ALA A 68 -21.59 -11.99 6.58
N GLN A 69 -22.69 -12.77 6.57
CA GLN A 69 -23.41 -13.16 7.77
C GLN A 69 -22.57 -13.99 8.75
N VAL A 70 -21.55 -14.73 8.29
CA VAL A 70 -20.62 -15.47 9.17
C VAL A 70 -19.92 -14.54 10.15
N VAL A 71 -19.51 -13.38 9.67
CA VAL A 71 -18.75 -12.38 10.44
C VAL A 71 -19.68 -11.35 11.08
N GLU A 72 -20.59 -10.77 10.33
CA GLU A 72 -21.45 -9.68 10.80
C GLU A 72 -22.44 -10.12 11.88
N SER A 73 -22.95 -11.35 11.84
CA SER A 73 -23.83 -11.88 12.89
C SER A 73 -23.16 -11.97 14.27
N LYS A 74 -21.83 -11.91 14.31
CA LYS A 74 -21.02 -11.89 15.54
C LYS A 74 -20.59 -10.46 15.93
N GLY A 75 -21.03 -9.45 15.17
CA GLY A 75 -20.59 -8.05 15.35
C GLY A 75 -19.20 -7.79 14.79
N GLY A 76 -18.70 -8.65 13.92
CA GLY A 76 -17.40 -8.50 13.26
C GLY A 76 -17.48 -7.64 11.99
N ILE A 77 -16.30 -7.36 11.44
CA ILE A 77 -16.09 -6.62 10.19
C ILE A 77 -15.35 -7.53 9.22
N LEU A 78 -15.83 -7.60 7.98
CA LEU A 78 -15.20 -8.33 6.87
C LEU A 78 -14.85 -7.32 5.77
N ASN A 79 -13.62 -7.37 5.27
CA ASN A 79 -13.16 -6.45 4.22
C ASN A 79 -11.94 -7.04 3.46
N ALA A 80 -11.53 -6.36 2.40
CA ALA A 80 -10.32 -6.70 1.65
C ALA A 80 -9.57 -5.44 1.20
N TYR A 81 -8.45 -5.62 0.56
CA TYR A 81 -7.70 -4.59 -0.14
C TYR A 81 -6.80 -5.21 -1.21
N THR A 82 -6.56 -4.45 -2.26
CA THR A 82 -5.57 -4.77 -3.29
C THR A 82 -4.52 -3.68 -3.35
N ASP A 83 -3.26 -4.10 -3.38
CA ASP A 83 -2.09 -3.23 -3.56
C ASP A 83 -1.30 -3.72 -4.79
N LYS A 84 -0.21 -3.06 -5.11
CA LYS A 84 0.66 -3.44 -6.25
C LYS A 84 1.25 -4.85 -6.09
N GLU A 85 1.60 -5.27 -4.88
CA GLU A 85 2.29 -6.54 -4.61
C GLU A 85 1.48 -7.57 -3.80
N SER A 86 0.34 -7.19 -3.25
CA SER A 86 -0.46 -8.09 -2.42
C SER A 86 -1.95 -7.79 -2.48
N THR A 87 -2.75 -8.84 -2.31
CA THR A 87 -4.18 -8.74 -2.02
C THR A 87 -4.46 -9.41 -0.70
N GLY A 88 -5.18 -8.74 0.18
CA GLY A 88 -5.49 -9.23 1.52
C GLY A 88 -6.97 -9.22 1.82
N TYR A 89 -7.47 -10.36 2.31
CA TYR A 89 -8.84 -10.54 2.82
C TYR A 89 -8.78 -10.66 4.33
N TRP A 90 -9.55 -9.88 5.06
CA TRP A 90 -9.47 -9.89 6.51
C TRP A 90 -10.82 -9.77 7.17
N CYS A 91 -10.91 -10.35 8.34
CA CYS A 91 -12.01 -10.05 9.26
C CYS A 91 -11.48 -9.75 10.66
N LYS A 92 -12.21 -8.89 11.37
CA LYS A 92 -12.00 -8.63 12.79
C LYS A 92 -13.26 -9.01 13.54
N VAL A 93 -13.15 -9.95 14.46
CA VAL A 93 -14.26 -10.57 15.18
C VAL A 93 -14.00 -10.61 16.67
N PRO A 94 -15.02 -10.80 17.53
CA PRO A 94 -14.78 -11.19 18.92
C PRO A 94 -13.91 -12.44 18.97
N SER A 95 -13.02 -12.54 19.96
CA SER A 95 -12.08 -13.66 20.08
C SER A 95 -12.75 -15.04 20.30
N THR A 96 -14.03 -15.06 20.54
CA THR A 96 -14.83 -16.30 20.61
C THR A 96 -15.26 -16.82 19.23
N SER A 97 -14.97 -16.10 18.15
CA SER A 97 -15.48 -16.37 16.79
C SER A 97 -14.38 -16.33 15.71
N TYR A 98 -13.09 -16.39 16.09
CA TYR A 98 -12.00 -16.35 15.10
C TYR A 98 -11.91 -17.62 14.25
N GLU A 99 -12.43 -18.73 14.76
CA GLU A 99 -12.47 -20.01 14.03
C GLU A 99 -13.31 -19.90 12.76
N GLU A 100 -14.53 -19.34 12.89
CA GLU A 100 -15.41 -19.07 11.76
C GLU A 100 -14.80 -18.02 10.81
N GLY A 101 -14.06 -17.04 11.37
CA GLY A 101 -13.30 -16.06 10.59
C GLY A 101 -12.22 -16.71 9.71
N ILE A 102 -11.44 -17.64 10.26
CA ILE A 102 -10.44 -18.41 9.50
C ILE A 102 -11.11 -19.22 8.38
N GLU A 103 -12.19 -19.92 8.74
CA GLU A 103 -12.88 -20.78 7.79
C GLU A 103 -13.46 -19.99 6.62
N VAL A 104 -14.14 -18.85 6.87
CA VAL A 104 -14.80 -18.09 5.80
C VAL A 104 -13.77 -17.48 4.83
N LEU A 105 -12.66 -16.94 5.33
CA LEU A 105 -11.63 -16.35 4.45
C LEU A 105 -10.97 -17.42 3.58
N ILE A 106 -10.67 -18.59 4.14
CA ILE A 106 -10.11 -19.69 3.34
C ILE A 106 -11.13 -20.20 2.31
N ASP A 107 -12.42 -20.34 2.69
CA ASP A 107 -13.49 -20.75 1.78
C ASP A 107 -13.63 -19.79 0.59
N MET A 108 -13.63 -18.46 0.85
CA MET A 108 -13.69 -17.43 -0.19
C MET A 108 -12.57 -17.61 -1.22
N ALA A 109 -11.33 -17.84 -0.76
CA ALA A 109 -10.19 -17.97 -1.65
C ALA A 109 -10.08 -19.35 -2.30
N LYS A 110 -10.55 -20.41 -1.64
CA LYS A 110 -10.38 -21.80 -2.09
C LYS A 110 -11.30 -22.18 -3.24
N GLN A 111 -12.58 -21.82 -3.15
CA GLN A 111 -13.63 -22.26 -4.08
C GLN A 111 -14.59 -21.13 -4.43
N PRO A 112 -14.11 -19.97 -4.93
CA PRO A 112 -14.98 -18.91 -5.38
C PRO A 112 -15.76 -19.33 -6.62
N LEU A 113 -17.00 -18.86 -6.75
CA LEU A 113 -17.86 -19.23 -7.88
C LEU A 113 -17.51 -18.50 -9.16
N ILE A 114 -17.15 -17.23 -9.09
CA ILE A 114 -16.81 -16.36 -10.25
C ILE A 114 -17.81 -16.55 -11.40
N ARG A 115 -19.10 -16.27 -11.15
CA ARG A 115 -20.14 -16.40 -12.17
C ARG A 115 -20.02 -15.28 -13.19
N GLU A 116 -20.44 -15.54 -14.43
CA GLU A 116 -20.47 -14.53 -15.50
C GLU A 116 -21.37 -13.34 -15.13
N GLU A 117 -22.49 -13.59 -14.49
CA GLU A 117 -23.40 -12.53 -14.01
C GLU A 117 -22.77 -11.66 -12.91
N ASP A 118 -22.02 -12.26 -11.97
CA ASP A 118 -21.31 -11.51 -10.94
C ASP A 118 -20.19 -10.67 -11.55
N LEU A 119 -19.44 -11.26 -12.50
CA LEU A 119 -18.39 -10.56 -13.25
C LEU A 119 -18.96 -9.34 -14.00
N ALA A 120 -20.07 -9.50 -14.69
CA ALA A 120 -20.70 -8.40 -15.43
C ALA A 120 -21.18 -7.28 -14.48
N MET A 121 -21.70 -7.63 -13.30
CA MET A 121 -22.10 -6.64 -12.28
C MET A 121 -20.88 -5.91 -11.69
N GLU A 122 -19.83 -6.65 -11.31
CA GLU A 122 -18.65 -6.06 -10.67
C GLU A 122 -17.84 -5.18 -11.63
N LYS A 123 -17.78 -5.50 -12.91
CA LYS A 123 -17.21 -4.58 -13.91
C LYS A 123 -17.87 -3.21 -13.87
N ASN A 124 -19.19 -3.14 -13.74
CA ASN A 124 -19.89 -1.85 -13.63
C ASN A 124 -19.53 -1.11 -12.33
N VAL A 125 -19.37 -1.83 -11.20
CA VAL A 125 -18.92 -1.22 -9.94
C VAL A 125 -17.52 -0.64 -10.10
N VAL A 126 -16.58 -1.43 -10.64
CA VAL A 126 -15.19 -0.98 -10.88
C VAL A 126 -15.14 0.19 -11.88
N TYR A 127 -16.03 0.24 -12.90
CA TYR A 127 -16.11 1.39 -13.78
C TYR A 127 -16.48 2.68 -13.04
N GLU A 128 -17.43 2.61 -12.10
CA GLU A 128 -17.79 3.79 -11.30
C GLU A 128 -16.64 4.20 -10.36
N GLU A 129 -15.89 3.25 -9.82
CA GLU A 129 -14.70 3.54 -9.03
C GLU A 129 -13.58 4.18 -9.88
N ILE A 130 -13.31 3.64 -11.08
CA ILE A 130 -12.34 4.25 -12.00
C ILE A 130 -12.75 5.68 -12.36
N LYS A 131 -14.04 5.93 -12.65
CA LYS A 131 -14.53 7.29 -12.89
C LYS A 131 -14.33 8.22 -11.69
N ALA A 132 -14.61 7.74 -10.46
CA ALA A 132 -14.38 8.50 -9.25
C ALA A 132 -12.89 8.85 -9.05
N TYR A 133 -11.97 7.95 -9.38
CA TYR A 133 -10.53 8.25 -9.39
C TYR A 133 -10.16 9.27 -10.47
N LEU A 134 -10.74 9.15 -11.66
CA LEU A 134 -10.52 10.11 -12.75
C LEU A 134 -11.07 11.52 -12.44
N ASP A 135 -12.08 11.63 -11.58
CA ASP A 135 -12.62 12.91 -11.11
C ASP A 135 -11.81 13.50 -9.95
N SER A 136 -10.92 12.72 -9.33
CA SER A 136 -10.09 13.14 -8.20
C SER A 136 -8.77 13.74 -8.67
N THR A 137 -8.53 15.03 -8.40
CA THR A 137 -7.26 15.70 -8.70
C THR A 137 -6.08 15.02 -8.01
N SER A 138 -6.25 14.55 -6.77
CA SER A 138 -5.21 13.84 -6.01
C SER A 138 -4.84 12.53 -6.67
N SER A 139 -5.83 11.68 -7.00
CA SER A 139 -5.60 10.39 -7.64
C SER A 139 -4.92 10.56 -9.00
N ARG A 140 -5.38 11.52 -9.80
CA ARG A 140 -4.79 11.79 -11.12
C ARG A 140 -3.34 12.25 -11.02
N ALA A 141 -3.03 13.17 -10.11
CA ALA A 141 -1.66 13.64 -9.91
C ALA A 141 -0.73 12.49 -9.48
N SER A 142 -1.15 11.67 -8.52
CA SER A 142 -0.35 10.54 -8.03
C SER A 142 -0.19 9.45 -9.08
N ASN A 143 -1.27 9.06 -9.80
CA ASN A 143 -1.21 8.04 -10.85
C ASN A 143 -0.31 8.49 -12.01
N LYS A 144 -0.40 9.77 -12.40
CA LYS A 144 0.50 10.34 -13.43
C LYS A 144 1.96 10.40 -12.97
N ALA A 145 2.21 10.62 -11.68
CA ALA A 145 3.56 10.53 -11.13
C ALA A 145 4.11 9.10 -11.22
N ASP A 146 3.32 8.09 -10.81
CA ASP A 146 3.69 6.68 -10.91
C ASP A 146 3.96 6.24 -12.36
N GLU A 147 3.04 6.58 -13.28
CA GLU A 147 3.17 6.27 -14.71
C GLU A 147 4.49 6.78 -15.31
N ASN A 148 4.94 7.94 -14.85
CA ASN A 148 6.17 8.57 -15.35
C ASN A 148 7.42 8.16 -14.56
N LEU A 149 7.28 7.77 -13.30
CA LEU A 149 8.39 7.22 -12.51
C LEU A 149 8.75 5.80 -12.97
N TRP A 150 7.74 5.00 -13.36
CA TRP A 150 7.89 3.63 -13.87
C TRP A 150 7.25 3.44 -15.26
N PRO A 151 7.77 4.10 -16.32
CA PRO A 151 7.14 4.09 -17.63
C PRO A 151 7.12 2.69 -18.25
N ASN A 152 5.95 2.31 -18.81
CA ASN A 152 5.72 1.02 -19.45
C ASN A 152 6.01 -0.21 -18.55
N GLN A 153 5.79 -0.06 -17.26
CA GLN A 153 5.97 -1.12 -16.26
C GLN A 153 4.71 -1.28 -15.41
N PRO A 154 4.43 -2.47 -14.86
CA PRO A 154 3.26 -2.68 -14.00
C PRO A 154 3.23 -1.76 -12.76
N MET A 155 4.38 -1.34 -12.25
CA MET A 155 4.46 -0.38 -11.14
C MET A 155 3.87 0.99 -11.47
N GLY A 156 3.91 1.40 -12.73
CA GLY A 156 3.32 2.65 -13.20
C GLY A 156 1.85 2.55 -13.61
N VAL A 157 1.24 1.37 -13.51
CA VAL A 157 -0.18 1.15 -13.87
C VAL A 157 -1.06 1.31 -12.63
N ASP A 158 -2.25 1.90 -12.81
CA ASP A 158 -3.26 1.98 -11.75
C ASP A 158 -3.71 0.57 -11.32
N ILE A 159 -3.93 0.40 -10.02
CA ILE A 159 -4.34 -0.89 -9.44
C ILE A 159 -5.71 -1.35 -9.98
N ALA A 160 -6.61 -0.41 -10.23
CA ALA A 160 -7.91 -0.70 -10.83
C ALA A 160 -7.85 -0.96 -12.36
N GLY A 161 -6.69 -0.76 -12.99
CA GLY A 161 -6.54 -0.84 -14.44
C GLY A 161 -7.18 0.34 -15.15
N SER A 162 -7.76 0.08 -16.31
CA SER A 162 -8.58 1.04 -17.08
C SER A 162 -9.93 0.44 -17.43
N ILE A 163 -10.88 1.29 -17.84
CA ILE A 163 -12.21 0.81 -18.29
C ILE A 163 -12.05 -0.22 -19.41
N GLU A 164 -11.14 0.02 -20.35
CA GLU A 164 -10.88 -0.86 -21.50
C GLU A 164 -10.31 -2.21 -21.06
N THR A 165 -9.34 -2.23 -20.13
CA THR A 165 -8.73 -3.49 -19.67
C THR A 165 -9.70 -4.30 -18.82
N VAL A 166 -10.47 -3.64 -17.94
CA VAL A 166 -11.50 -4.29 -17.11
C VAL A 166 -12.63 -4.83 -18.01
N GLU A 167 -13.06 -4.08 -19.04
CA GLU A 167 -14.07 -4.55 -19.98
C GLU A 167 -13.61 -5.78 -20.76
N ALA A 168 -12.35 -5.78 -21.20
CA ALA A 168 -11.76 -6.87 -21.99
C ALA A 168 -11.48 -8.14 -21.17
N THR A 169 -11.32 -8.03 -19.84
CA THR A 169 -11.01 -9.16 -18.96
C THR A 169 -12.17 -10.17 -18.97
N SER A 170 -11.88 -11.41 -19.39
CA SER A 170 -12.85 -12.51 -19.39
C SER A 170 -12.83 -13.29 -18.08
N ARG A 171 -13.86 -14.11 -17.86
CA ARG A 171 -13.87 -15.07 -16.75
C ARG A 171 -12.69 -16.06 -16.83
N ASP A 172 -12.35 -16.49 -18.04
CA ASP A 172 -11.23 -17.44 -18.24
C ASP A 172 -9.89 -16.79 -17.88
N ASP A 173 -9.66 -15.50 -18.21
CA ASP A 173 -8.48 -14.76 -17.78
C ASP A 173 -8.38 -14.71 -16.24
N LEU A 174 -9.51 -14.45 -15.56
CA LEU A 174 -9.57 -14.45 -14.09
C LEU A 174 -9.32 -15.84 -13.49
N MET A 175 -9.88 -16.90 -14.06
CA MET A 175 -9.65 -18.27 -13.60
C MET A 175 -8.20 -18.71 -13.82
N GLU A 176 -7.56 -18.27 -14.90
CA GLU A 176 -6.14 -18.48 -15.13
C GLU A 176 -5.29 -17.75 -14.08
N TYR A 177 -5.62 -16.46 -13.79
CA TYR A 177 -4.93 -15.68 -12.77
C TYR A 177 -5.09 -16.32 -11.38
N LEU A 178 -6.32 -16.72 -11.01
CA LEU A 178 -6.60 -17.45 -9.77
C LEU A 178 -5.72 -18.69 -9.63
N SER A 179 -5.64 -19.50 -10.69
CA SER A 179 -4.91 -20.76 -10.67
C SER A 179 -3.41 -20.59 -10.46
N LYS A 180 -2.86 -19.46 -10.89
CA LYS A 180 -1.44 -19.13 -10.80
C LYS A 180 -1.09 -18.34 -9.54
N GLN A 181 -1.92 -17.38 -9.14
CA GLN A 181 -1.56 -16.44 -8.08
C GLN A 181 -2.12 -16.80 -6.70
N TYR A 182 -3.28 -17.45 -6.65
CA TYR A 182 -3.91 -17.86 -5.39
C TYR A 182 -3.55 -19.29 -5.01
N THR A 183 -2.24 -19.58 -4.97
CA THR A 183 -1.69 -20.89 -4.61
C THR A 183 -1.26 -20.96 -3.15
N SER A 184 -1.13 -22.16 -2.63
CA SER A 184 -0.73 -22.41 -1.24
C SER A 184 0.67 -21.86 -0.92
N SER A 185 1.62 -22.00 -1.85
CA SER A 185 2.99 -21.48 -1.71
C SER A 185 3.05 -19.92 -1.68
N ASN A 186 2.02 -19.26 -2.20
CA ASN A 186 1.87 -17.80 -2.27
C ASN A 186 0.89 -17.25 -1.23
N ALA A 187 0.48 -18.02 -0.24
CA ALA A 187 -0.50 -17.67 0.77
C ALA A 187 0.13 -17.51 2.15
N VAL A 188 -0.28 -16.45 2.87
CA VAL A 188 0.04 -16.25 4.29
C VAL A 188 -1.26 -16.03 5.04
N LEU A 189 -1.55 -16.90 6.01
CA LEU A 189 -2.61 -16.70 6.98
C LEU A 189 -2.02 -16.09 8.24
N VAL A 190 -2.55 -14.95 8.68
CA VAL A 190 -2.14 -14.29 9.93
C VAL A 190 -3.33 -14.24 10.87
N VAL A 191 -3.13 -14.67 12.11
CA VAL A 191 -4.15 -14.58 13.15
C VAL A 191 -3.58 -13.89 14.38
N THR A 192 -4.16 -12.74 14.70
CA THR A 192 -3.66 -11.88 15.80
C THR A 192 -4.78 -11.51 16.76
N GLY A 193 -4.54 -11.63 18.03
CA GLY A 193 -5.51 -11.31 19.07
C GLY A 193 -5.48 -12.31 20.23
N ASN A 194 -6.57 -12.39 20.97
CA ASN A 194 -6.69 -13.38 22.03
C ASN A 194 -7.04 -14.75 21.42
N ILE A 195 -6.03 -15.56 21.17
CA ILE A 195 -6.09 -16.82 20.42
C ILE A 195 -5.33 -17.94 21.12
N GLU A 196 -5.72 -19.16 20.83
CA GLU A 196 -4.96 -20.38 21.14
C GLU A 196 -4.23 -20.85 19.87
N GLU A 197 -2.90 -20.75 19.85
CA GLU A 197 -2.11 -21.04 18.66
C GLU A 197 -2.32 -22.44 18.09
N GLN A 198 -2.49 -23.45 18.95
CA GLN A 198 -2.74 -24.82 18.51
C GLN A 198 -4.06 -24.96 17.77
N ILE A 199 -5.11 -24.29 18.26
CA ILE A 199 -6.43 -24.28 17.61
C ILE A 199 -6.32 -23.63 16.21
N VAL A 200 -5.63 -22.48 16.12
CA VAL A 200 -5.39 -21.82 14.82
C VAL A 200 -4.68 -22.77 13.83
N ARG A 201 -3.66 -23.48 14.28
CA ARG A 201 -2.89 -24.43 13.44
C ARG A 201 -3.77 -25.58 12.94
N ASP A 202 -4.58 -26.17 13.81
CA ASP A 202 -5.44 -27.29 13.47
C ASP A 202 -6.54 -26.87 12.48
N ILE A 203 -7.14 -25.71 12.68
CA ILE A 203 -8.16 -25.15 11.78
C ILE A 203 -7.53 -24.78 10.43
N ALA A 204 -6.37 -24.14 10.43
CA ALA A 204 -5.65 -23.81 9.19
C ALA A 204 -5.33 -25.07 8.41
N LYS A 205 -4.71 -26.09 9.05
CA LYS A 205 -4.40 -27.38 8.41
C LYS A 205 -5.63 -28.01 7.76
N LYS A 206 -6.74 -28.07 8.49
CA LYS A 206 -8.00 -28.66 8.01
C LYS A 206 -8.59 -27.90 6.81
N ASN A 207 -8.64 -26.58 6.86
CA ASN A 207 -9.31 -25.79 5.82
C ASN A 207 -8.45 -25.61 4.57
N PHE A 208 -7.12 -25.59 4.70
CA PHE A 208 -6.18 -25.57 3.55
C PHE A 208 -5.93 -26.95 2.92
N GLU A 209 -6.50 -28.04 3.46
CA GLU A 209 -6.45 -29.33 2.81
C GLU A 209 -7.04 -29.25 1.39
N GLY A 210 -6.30 -29.68 0.36
CA GLY A 210 -6.70 -29.57 -1.04
C GLY A 210 -6.80 -28.13 -1.57
N PHE A 211 -6.12 -27.17 -0.94
CA PHE A 211 -5.95 -25.83 -1.54
C PHE A 211 -5.05 -25.93 -2.78
N ARG A 212 -5.25 -25.03 -3.76
CA ARG A 212 -4.49 -25.04 -5.00
C ARG A 212 -2.98 -24.96 -4.74
N GLU A 213 -2.23 -25.85 -5.34
CA GLU A 213 -0.77 -25.87 -5.32
C GLU A 213 -0.24 -25.31 -6.65
N GLY A 214 0.96 -24.76 -6.64
CA GLY A 214 1.64 -24.25 -7.84
C GLY A 214 2.64 -23.16 -7.49
N ASP A 215 3.48 -22.84 -8.47
CA ASP A 215 4.42 -21.74 -8.37
C ASP A 215 3.73 -20.44 -8.82
N PRO A 216 3.77 -19.38 -8.00
CA PRO A 216 3.15 -18.11 -8.36
C PRO A 216 3.90 -17.41 -9.50
N LEU A 217 3.20 -16.52 -10.19
CA LEU A 217 3.83 -15.60 -11.13
C LEU A 217 4.86 -14.74 -10.41
N THR A 218 5.94 -14.47 -11.09
CA THR A 218 6.97 -13.52 -10.65
C THR A 218 6.83 -12.22 -11.44
N PHE A 219 7.36 -11.14 -10.90
CA PHE A 219 7.44 -9.87 -11.61
C PHE A 219 8.88 -9.57 -12.05
N LYS A 220 9.00 -8.71 -13.06
CA LYS A 220 10.30 -8.16 -13.46
C LYS A 220 10.70 -7.05 -12.49
N GLU A 221 12.00 -6.98 -12.16
CA GLU A 221 12.54 -5.88 -11.35
C GLU A 221 12.21 -4.52 -11.98
N SER A 222 11.84 -3.58 -11.13
CA SER A 222 11.45 -2.23 -11.54
C SER A 222 12.67 -1.38 -11.87
N THR A 223 12.52 -0.53 -12.87
CA THR A 223 13.52 0.45 -13.24
C THR A 223 12.91 1.84 -13.24
N TYR A 224 13.60 2.79 -12.61
CA TYR A 224 13.13 4.17 -12.58
C TYR A 224 13.39 4.89 -13.91
N ASN A 225 12.54 5.87 -14.21
CA ASN A 225 12.81 6.83 -15.24
C ASN A 225 13.94 7.76 -14.76
N ASN A 226 15.07 7.75 -15.45
CA ASN A 226 16.24 8.60 -15.16
C ASN A 226 16.46 9.66 -16.27
N ALA A 227 15.40 10.10 -16.92
CA ALA A 227 15.47 11.07 -18.02
C ALA A 227 15.63 12.54 -17.55
N GLY A 228 15.79 12.77 -16.24
CA GLY A 228 15.83 14.10 -15.62
C GLY A 228 14.43 14.55 -15.17
N PRO A 229 14.30 15.76 -14.62
CA PRO A 229 13.01 16.18 -14.09
C PRO A 229 11.93 16.15 -15.16
N VAL A 230 10.81 15.48 -14.87
CA VAL A 230 9.64 15.38 -15.75
C VAL A 230 8.50 16.15 -15.14
N THR A 231 7.83 16.98 -15.94
CA THR A 231 6.66 17.75 -15.54
C THR A 231 5.42 17.28 -16.29
N ILE A 232 4.37 16.96 -15.56
CA ILE A 232 3.08 16.56 -16.11
C ILE A 232 2.00 17.53 -15.62
N LEU A 233 1.24 18.09 -16.55
CA LEU A 233 0.09 18.91 -16.25
C LEU A 233 -1.17 18.25 -16.79
N ASP A 234 -2.01 17.76 -15.89
CA ASP A 234 -3.28 17.14 -16.20
C ASP A 234 -4.43 18.14 -15.96
N LYS A 235 -4.89 18.77 -17.04
CA LYS A 235 -5.89 19.83 -16.97
C LYS A 235 -7.29 19.26 -16.79
N MET A 236 -7.97 19.75 -15.77
CA MET A 236 -9.37 19.45 -15.50
C MET A 236 -10.04 20.67 -14.83
N GLU A 237 -11.34 20.86 -15.08
CA GLU A 237 -12.09 21.97 -14.48
C GLU A 237 -12.45 21.66 -13.02
N THR A 238 -11.70 22.25 -12.08
CA THR A 238 -11.90 22.05 -10.64
C THR A 238 -11.54 23.29 -9.85
N ASN A 239 -12.13 23.44 -8.67
CA ASN A 239 -11.82 24.51 -7.74
C ASN A 239 -10.54 24.27 -6.90
N GLN A 240 -10.04 23.04 -6.91
CA GLN A 240 -8.81 22.66 -6.23
C GLN A 240 -7.87 21.95 -7.20
N ALA A 241 -6.59 22.19 -7.04
CA ALA A 241 -5.54 21.50 -7.74
C ALA A 241 -4.76 20.60 -6.76
N HIS A 242 -4.14 19.57 -7.29
CA HIS A 242 -3.24 18.72 -6.54
C HIS A 242 -1.87 18.68 -7.20
N LEU A 243 -0.83 18.89 -6.40
CA LEU A 243 0.56 18.83 -6.80
C LEU A 243 1.23 17.64 -6.12
N THR A 244 1.82 16.76 -6.90
CA THR A 244 2.57 15.59 -6.43
C THR A 244 4.01 15.66 -6.97
N LEU A 245 4.99 15.64 -6.07
CA LEU A 245 6.39 15.40 -6.40
C LEU A 245 6.71 13.95 -6.02
N ALA A 246 7.20 13.17 -6.97
CA ALA A 246 7.62 11.79 -6.74
C ALA A 246 9.11 11.62 -7.05
N PHE A 247 9.79 10.88 -6.20
CA PHE A 247 11.20 10.55 -6.31
C PHE A 247 11.41 9.07 -6.09
N LYS A 248 12.49 8.50 -6.64
CA LYS A 248 12.91 7.14 -6.27
C LYS A 248 13.11 7.04 -4.76
N ASN A 249 12.91 5.85 -4.23
CA ASN A 249 13.16 5.56 -2.81
C ASN A 249 13.75 4.16 -2.64
N TYR A 250 14.20 3.87 -1.44
CA TYR A 250 14.69 2.56 -1.05
C TYR A 250 13.60 1.49 -1.14
N SER A 251 14.01 0.26 -1.31
CA SER A 251 13.14 -0.90 -1.23
C SER A 251 12.86 -1.30 0.23
N MET A 252 11.92 -2.19 0.43
CA MET A 252 11.60 -2.78 1.73
C MET A 252 12.78 -3.55 2.34
N LYS A 253 13.71 -4.03 1.54
CA LYS A 253 14.90 -4.79 1.97
C LYS A 253 16.05 -3.91 2.43
N ASP A 254 16.08 -2.64 2.00
CA ASP A 254 17.14 -1.71 2.35
C ASP A 254 17.03 -1.23 3.81
N MET A 255 18.14 -1.21 4.51
CA MET A 255 18.16 -0.69 5.88
C MET A 255 17.96 0.83 5.92
N SER A 256 18.42 1.54 4.91
CA SER A 256 18.25 3.00 4.75
C SER A 256 16.79 3.45 4.61
N ARG A 257 15.83 2.52 4.46
CA ARG A 257 14.39 2.84 4.54
C ARG A 257 14.00 3.52 5.85
N HIS A 258 14.74 3.27 6.94
CA HIS A 258 14.49 3.92 8.23
C HIS A 258 14.87 5.40 8.17
N SER A 259 15.97 5.74 7.51
CA SER A 259 16.37 7.14 7.25
C SER A 259 15.35 7.86 6.37
N ALA A 260 14.85 7.21 5.30
CA ALA A 260 13.77 7.72 4.46
C ALA A 260 12.47 7.96 5.25
N SER A 261 12.14 7.06 6.18
CA SER A 261 10.95 7.23 7.06
C SER A 261 11.11 8.44 7.98
N ILE A 262 12.32 8.69 8.52
CA ILE A 262 12.59 9.87 9.34
C ILE A 262 12.48 11.13 8.49
N LEU A 263 13.07 11.14 7.27
CA LEU A 263 12.94 12.26 6.33
C LEU A 263 11.48 12.58 6.01
N SER A 264 10.66 11.57 5.79
CA SER A 264 9.24 11.81 5.50
C SER A 264 8.51 12.45 6.69
N VAL A 265 8.90 12.12 7.92
CA VAL A 265 8.32 12.75 9.11
C VAL A 265 8.81 14.19 9.29
N ILE A 266 10.08 14.46 9.08
CA ILE A 266 10.65 15.82 9.16
C ILE A 266 9.97 16.73 8.14
N LEU A 267 9.80 16.27 6.91
CA LEU A 267 9.25 17.08 5.81
C LEU A 267 7.75 17.29 5.92
N GLY A 268 6.96 16.23 6.05
CA GLY A 268 5.50 16.35 5.95
C GLY A 268 4.71 15.40 6.87
N GLY A 269 5.35 14.83 7.89
CA GLY A 269 4.73 13.81 8.74
C GLY A 269 3.73 14.31 9.79
N GLY A 270 3.48 15.62 9.89
CA GLY A 270 2.54 16.17 10.87
C GLY A 270 2.56 17.69 10.92
N MET A 271 1.79 18.25 11.85
CA MET A 271 1.61 19.72 12.00
C MET A 271 2.90 20.47 12.39
N THR A 272 3.89 19.78 12.90
CA THR A 272 5.20 20.35 13.28
C THR A 272 6.27 20.13 12.21
N SER A 273 5.91 19.56 11.06
CA SER A 273 6.82 19.31 9.95
C SER A 273 7.12 20.57 9.15
N ARG A 274 8.26 20.58 8.46
CA ARG A 274 8.74 21.76 7.72
C ARG A 274 7.75 22.23 6.66
N LEU A 275 7.25 21.34 5.83
CA LEU A 275 6.32 21.68 4.76
C LEU A 275 4.98 22.18 5.32
N PHE A 276 4.47 21.56 6.38
CA PHE A 276 3.24 22.05 7.02
C PHE A 276 3.41 23.48 7.53
N GLU A 277 4.52 23.76 8.21
CA GLU A 277 4.82 25.10 8.72
C GLU A 277 4.99 26.13 7.60
N GLN A 278 5.81 25.81 6.58
CA GLN A 278 6.18 26.79 5.55
C GLN A 278 5.13 26.99 4.48
N VAL A 279 4.47 25.92 4.04
CA VAL A 279 3.48 25.96 2.96
C VAL A 279 2.09 26.36 3.51
N ARG A 280 1.67 25.70 4.60
CA ARG A 280 0.31 25.87 5.12
C ARG A 280 0.20 26.97 6.16
N GLU A 281 0.99 26.91 7.24
CA GLU A 281 0.80 27.86 8.38
C GLU A 281 1.31 29.25 8.06
N LYS A 282 2.51 29.39 7.49
CA LYS A 282 3.12 30.72 7.26
C LYS A 282 2.59 31.42 6.01
N ARG A 283 2.28 30.66 4.94
CA ARG A 283 1.91 31.24 3.63
C ARG A 283 0.47 30.99 3.23
N GLY A 284 -0.21 30.01 3.83
CA GLY A 284 -1.59 29.67 3.48
C GLY A 284 -1.78 29.16 2.05
N LEU A 285 -0.73 28.58 1.44
CA LEU A 285 -0.74 28.17 0.03
C LEU A 285 -1.51 26.87 -0.21
N ALA A 286 -1.51 25.97 0.77
CA ALA A 286 -2.13 24.67 0.65
C ALA A 286 -3.11 24.37 1.77
N TYR A 287 -4.22 23.71 1.43
CA TYR A 287 -5.14 23.14 2.41
C TYR A 287 -4.52 21.91 3.10
N SER A 288 -3.83 21.09 2.33
CA SER A 288 -3.10 19.92 2.81
C SER A 288 -1.72 19.88 2.20
N VAL A 289 -0.73 19.48 2.99
CA VAL A 289 0.61 19.14 2.52
C VAL A 289 1.15 18.01 3.37
N SER A 290 1.74 17.02 2.72
CA SER A 290 2.29 15.85 3.39
C SER A 290 3.47 15.28 2.60
N SER A 291 4.26 14.44 3.24
CA SER A 291 5.23 13.59 2.56
C SER A 291 5.16 12.15 3.07
N MET A 292 5.42 11.20 2.20
CA MET A 292 5.28 9.79 2.48
C MET A 292 6.35 8.97 1.75
N ALA A 293 6.95 8.02 2.46
CA ALA A 293 7.89 7.05 1.90
C ALA A 293 7.19 5.69 1.76
N HIS A 294 7.04 5.22 0.53
CA HIS A 294 6.54 3.88 0.21
C HIS A 294 7.71 2.96 -0.15
N PHE A 295 7.60 1.70 0.30
CA PHE A 295 8.64 0.69 0.12
C PHE A 295 8.00 -0.58 -0.45
N TYR A 296 8.45 -0.98 -1.64
CA TYR A 296 8.09 -2.23 -2.30
C TYR A 296 9.23 -3.23 -2.17
N SER A 297 9.05 -4.44 -2.65
CA SER A 297 10.04 -5.52 -2.47
C SER A 297 11.38 -5.28 -3.14
N ASP A 298 11.45 -4.51 -4.24
CA ASP A 298 12.69 -4.20 -5.00
C ASP A 298 12.88 -2.70 -5.29
N CYS A 299 11.89 -1.86 -5.02
CA CYS A 299 11.92 -0.43 -5.29
C CYS A 299 11.14 0.35 -4.21
N GLY A 300 11.04 1.65 -4.35
CA GLY A 300 10.22 2.51 -3.51
C GLY A 300 9.94 3.86 -4.16
N VAL A 301 9.04 4.63 -3.58
CA VAL A 301 8.76 5.99 -3.99
C VAL A 301 8.64 6.90 -2.77
N PHE A 302 9.16 8.10 -2.90
CA PHE A 302 8.97 9.15 -1.91
C PHE A 302 8.09 10.22 -2.53
N TYR A 303 6.93 10.45 -1.93
CA TYR A 303 5.99 11.47 -2.36
C TYR A 303 6.04 12.71 -1.48
N ILE A 304 5.83 13.85 -2.11
CA ILE A 304 5.39 15.09 -1.47
C ILE A 304 4.12 15.51 -2.19
N ASP A 305 3.02 15.61 -1.44
CA ASP A 305 1.70 15.90 -1.95
C ASP A 305 1.16 17.19 -1.36
N ALA A 306 0.54 18.03 -2.18
CA ALA A 306 -0.10 19.26 -1.75
C ALA A 306 -1.44 19.49 -2.47
N GLY A 307 -2.50 19.69 -1.69
CA GLY A 307 -3.80 20.18 -2.17
C GLY A 307 -3.83 21.72 -2.09
N VAL A 308 -3.93 22.37 -3.24
CA VAL A 308 -3.76 23.83 -3.37
C VAL A 308 -4.90 24.49 -4.13
N ALA A 309 -5.06 25.81 -4.00
CA ALA A 309 -5.80 26.57 -5.00
C ALA A 309 -4.97 26.59 -6.32
N PRO A 310 -5.61 26.50 -7.49
CA PRO A 310 -4.91 26.42 -8.77
C PRO A 310 -3.85 27.50 -8.99
N GLU A 311 -4.13 28.73 -8.57
CA GLU A 311 -3.22 29.88 -8.66
C GLU A 311 -1.98 29.78 -7.77
N ASN A 312 -2.03 28.98 -6.71
CA ASN A 312 -0.93 28.80 -5.75
C ASN A 312 0.02 27.66 -6.13
N THR A 313 -0.23 26.93 -7.21
CA THR A 313 0.51 25.71 -7.56
C THR A 313 2.01 25.99 -7.80
N GLU A 314 2.34 27.04 -8.55
CA GLU A 314 3.74 27.43 -8.87
C GLU A 314 4.49 27.85 -7.59
N GLU A 315 3.91 28.73 -6.78
CA GLU A 315 4.52 29.17 -5.53
C GLU A 315 4.69 28.01 -4.52
N THR A 316 3.70 27.12 -4.44
CA THR A 316 3.80 25.93 -3.59
C THR A 316 4.97 25.04 -4.00
N PHE A 317 5.14 24.79 -5.29
CA PHE A 317 6.30 24.05 -5.80
C PHE A 317 7.60 24.73 -5.40
N GLU A 318 7.74 26.04 -5.63
CA GLU A 318 8.96 26.78 -5.29
C GLU A 318 9.29 26.70 -3.79
N VAL A 319 8.28 26.83 -2.92
CA VAL A 319 8.45 26.69 -1.46
C VAL A 319 8.87 25.29 -1.07
N ILE A 320 8.29 24.23 -1.69
CA ILE A 320 8.71 22.86 -1.45
C ILE A 320 10.20 22.68 -1.80
N ILE A 321 10.64 23.14 -2.97
CA ILE A 321 12.05 23.02 -3.39
C ILE A 321 12.96 23.82 -2.45
N GLN A 322 12.56 25.03 -2.04
CA GLN A 322 13.32 25.83 -1.07
C GLN A 322 13.49 25.12 0.27
N GLU A 323 12.45 24.44 0.76
CA GLU A 323 12.50 23.70 2.03
C GLU A 323 13.37 22.43 1.90
N LEU A 324 13.32 21.72 0.78
CA LEU A 324 14.23 20.59 0.53
C LEU A 324 15.69 21.04 0.55
N ASN A 325 16.03 22.12 -0.16
CA ASN A 325 17.39 22.68 -0.16
C ASN A 325 17.80 23.22 1.23
N SER A 326 16.87 23.85 1.95
CA SER A 326 17.10 24.28 3.33
C SER A 326 17.39 23.10 4.25
N LEU A 327 16.67 21.98 4.11
CA LEU A 327 16.86 20.80 4.94
C LEU A 327 18.27 20.23 4.76
N LYS A 328 18.76 20.11 3.53
CA LYS A 328 20.11 19.61 3.25
C LYS A 328 21.20 20.37 4.03
N ASN A 329 21.06 21.70 4.13
CA ASN A 329 22.06 22.57 4.73
C ASN A 329 21.84 22.82 6.23
N ASN A 330 20.61 22.70 6.72
CA ASN A 330 20.19 23.14 8.05
C ASN A 330 19.38 22.06 8.80
N LEU A 331 19.61 20.78 8.51
CA LEU A 331 19.00 19.71 9.30
C LEU A 331 19.43 19.83 10.75
N ASN A 332 18.45 19.84 11.67
CA ASN A 332 18.72 19.99 13.09
C ASN A 332 18.63 18.64 13.78
N ILE A 333 19.58 18.35 14.69
CA ILE A 333 19.58 17.10 15.46
C ILE A 333 18.31 16.95 16.33
N HIS A 334 17.69 18.07 16.75
CA HIS A 334 16.43 18.02 17.48
C HIS A 334 15.25 17.60 16.59
N GLU A 335 15.23 17.96 15.29
CA GLU A 335 14.21 17.49 14.35
C GLU A 335 14.34 15.99 14.16
N VAL A 336 15.56 15.48 14.05
CA VAL A 336 15.83 14.04 13.94
C VAL A 336 15.33 13.28 15.17
N SER A 337 15.70 13.74 16.36
CA SER A 337 15.30 13.08 17.60
C SER A 337 13.79 13.14 17.83
N SER A 338 13.15 14.29 17.57
CA SER A 338 11.70 14.44 17.68
C SER A 338 10.93 13.58 16.66
N SER A 339 11.46 13.44 15.46
CA SER A 339 10.85 12.57 14.43
C SER A 339 10.96 11.08 14.78
N LYS A 340 12.09 10.66 15.34
CA LYS A 340 12.23 9.29 15.86
C LYS A 340 11.22 9.01 16.98
N GLU A 341 11.08 9.90 17.95
CA GLU A 341 10.09 9.77 19.03
C GLU A 341 8.65 9.77 18.48
N LEU A 342 8.35 10.60 17.49
CA LEU A 342 7.04 10.61 16.84
C LEU A 342 6.72 9.28 16.14
N ILE A 343 7.67 8.74 15.38
CA ILE A 343 7.52 7.43 14.72
C ILE A 343 7.31 6.34 15.77
N LYS A 344 8.16 6.31 16.79
CA LYS A 344 8.07 5.35 17.91
C LYS A 344 6.71 5.40 18.60
N GLY A 345 6.26 6.59 18.98
CA GLY A 345 4.95 6.78 19.61
C GLY A 345 3.80 6.31 18.74
N ARG A 346 3.81 6.65 17.44
CA ARG A 346 2.80 6.20 16.47
C ARG A 346 2.83 4.68 16.29
N MET A 347 4.01 4.07 16.20
CA MET A 347 4.15 2.62 16.14
C MET A 347 3.56 1.96 17.39
N MET A 348 3.90 2.43 18.59
CA MET A 348 3.38 1.86 19.83
C MET A 348 1.85 1.89 19.87
N MET A 349 1.23 3.04 19.56
CA MET A 349 -0.23 3.16 19.53
C MET A 349 -0.87 2.29 18.43
N ARG A 350 -0.26 2.24 17.25
CA ARG A 350 -0.78 1.45 16.11
C ARG A 350 -0.78 -0.06 16.42
N TYR A 351 0.20 -0.53 17.17
CA TYR A 351 0.32 -1.96 17.49
C TYR A 351 -0.50 -2.43 18.70
N GLU A 352 -1.31 -1.56 19.29
CA GLU A 352 -2.41 -1.97 20.17
C GLU A 352 -3.59 -2.59 19.37
N ASP A 353 -3.69 -2.27 18.08
CA ASP A 353 -4.72 -2.81 17.20
C ASP A 353 -4.29 -4.10 16.51
N SER A 354 -5.05 -5.20 16.73
CA SER A 354 -4.77 -6.51 16.15
C SER A 354 -4.70 -6.51 14.63
N ARG A 355 -5.51 -5.66 13.94
CA ARG A 355 -5.46 -5.53 12.49
C ARG A 355 -4.14 -4.95 12.01
N SER A 356 -3.67 -3.90 12.67
CA SER A 356 -2.38 -3.28 12.32
C SER A 356 -1.21 -4.23 12.49
N VAL A 357 -1.24 -5.06 13.53
CA VAL A 357 -0.25 -6.13 13.75
C VAL A 357 -0.33 -7.18 12.65
N ALA A 358 -1.55 -7.66 12.32
CA ALA A 358 -1.75 -8.65 11.27
C ALA A 358 -1.22 -8.17 9.92
N MET A 359 -1.57 -6.95 9.52
CA MET A 359 -1.12 -6.35 8.26
C MET A 359 0.41 -6.25 8.21
N ASN A 360 1.05 -5.73 9.26
CA ASN A 360 2.49 -5.57 9.29
C ASN A 360 3.24 -6.90 9.19
N TYR A 361 2.86 -7.88 10.00
CA TYR A 361 3.56 -9.16 10.03
C TYR A 361 3.27 -10.01 8.79
N GLY A 362 2.03 -9.96 8.31
CA GLY A 362 1.63 -10.65 7.09
C GLY A 362 2.36 -10.14 5.85
N THR A 363 2.43 -8.82 5.67
CA THR A 363 3.16 -8.21 4.54
C THR A 363 4.65 -8.56 4.60
N GLN A 364 5.28 -8.49 5.77
CA GLN A 364 6.68 -8.87 5.92
C GLN A 364 6.92 -10.34 5.59
N GLU A 365 6.09 -11.24 6.11
CA GLU A 365 6.22 -12.68 5.83
C GLU A 365 6.00 -13.00 4.35
N LEU A 366 5.00 -12.35 3.73
CA LEU A 366 4.68 -12.55 2.32
C LEU A 366 5.80 -12.05 1.40
N LEU A 367 6.21 -10.79 1.56
CA LEU A 367 7.09 -10.11 0.62
C LEU A 367 8.59 -10.28 0.93
N ASN A 368 8.95 -10.44 2.21
CA ASN A 368 10.36 -10.61 2.63
C ASN A 368 10.71 -12.03 3.07
N GLY A 369 9.72 -12.88 3.33
CA GLY A 369 9.94 -14.21 3.90
C GLY A 369 10.54 -14.18 5.33
N LYS A 370 10.50 -13.04 5.98
CA LYS A 370 11.06 -12.84 7.33
C LYS A 370 10.32 -11.71 8.04
N ILE A 371 9.86 -11.99 9.25
CA ILE A 371 9.24 -11.00 10.14
C ILE A 371 10.32 -10.36 11.04
N THR A 372 10.38 -9.05 11.04
CA THR A 372 11.12 -8.25 12.02
C THR A 372 10.16 -7.83 13.11
N SER A 373 10.50 -8.14 14.36
CA SER A 373 9.66 -7.74 15.50
C SER A 373 9.55 -6.22 15.61
N ILE A 374 8.49 -5.76 16.28
CA ILE A 374 8.30 -4.32 16.53
C ILE A 374 9.48 -3.77 17.36
N ASP A 375 9.94 -4.52 18.35
CA ASP A 375 11.08 -4.13 19.18
C ASP A 375 12.37 -3.98 18.36
N ASP A 376 12.61 -4.89 17.41
CA ASP A 376 13.79 -4.82 16.55
C ASP A 376 13.67 -3.72 15.51
N SER A 377 12.46 -3.45 14.99
CA SER A 377 12.18 -2.31 14.11
C SER A 377 12.44 -0.99 14.83
N LEU A 378 12.00 -0.85 16.08
CA LEU A 378 12.26 0.32 16.92
C LEU A 378 13.76 0.50 17.20
N LYS A 379 14.48 -0.58 17.56
CA LYS A 379 15.94 -0.52 17.73
C LYS A 379 16.66 -0.10 16.45
N SER A 380 16.20 -0.55 15.28
CA SER A 380 16.77 -0.15 14.00
C SER A 380 16.54 1.34 13.71
N LEU A 381 15.35 1.84 14.02
CA LEU A 381 15.02 3.28 13.90
C LEU A 381 15.88 4.14 14.85
N GLU A 382 16.07 3.70 16.09
CA GLU A 382 16.87 4.41 17.09
C GLU A 382 18.35 4.55 16.68
N LYS A 383 18.88 3.53 16.00
CA LYS A 383 20.28 3.49 15.55
C LYS A 383 20.60 4.38 14.35
N VAL A 384 19.61 4.87 13.63
CA VAL A 384 19.85 5.73 12.47
C VAL A 384 20.64 6.97 12.91
N GLU A 385 21.79 7.19 12.30
CA GLU A 385 22.67 8.34 12.57
C GLU A 385 22.29 9.55 11.70
N TYR A 386 22.76 10.71 12.10
CA TYR A 386 22.50 11.97 11.40
C TYR A 386 22.99 11.93 9.93
N ASP A 387 24.19 11.44 9.72
CA ASP A 387 24.80 11.36 8.38
C ASP A 387 24.05 10.41 7.46
N GLU A 388 23.49 9.31 7.98
CA GLU A 388 22.65 8.39 7.20
C GLU A 388 21.36 9.03 6.69
N ILE A 389 20.85 10.07 7.39
CA ILE A 389 19.70 10.84 6.92
C ILE A 389 20.10 11.77 5.78
N LEU A 390 21.27 12.37 5.83
CA LEU A 390 21.79 13.19 4.72
C LEU A 390 22.12 12.33 3.51
N GLU A 391 22.70 11.15 3.69
CA GLU A 391 22.91 10.18 2.60
C GLU A 391 21.58 9.76 1.96
N ALA A 392 20.56 9.51 2.78
CA ALA A 392 19.23 9.19 2.27
C ALA A 392 18.60 10.39 1.55
N PHE A 393 18.83 11.61 2.01
CA PHE A 393 18.42 12.83 1.30
C PHE A 393 19.02 12.89 -0.09
N ASP A 394 20.33 12.74 -0.21
CA ASP A 394 21.04 12.81 -1.51
C ASP A 394 20.66 11.66 -2.45
N TYR A 395 20.32 10.49 -1.91
CA TYR A 395 19.83 9.37 -2.70
C TYR A 395 18.42 9.62 -3.26
N ILE A 396 17.52 10.13 -2.42
CA ILE A 396 16.09 10.31 -2.77
C ILE A 396 15.92 11.56 -3.62
N PHE A 397 16.38 12.71 -3.13
CA PHE A 397 16.13 13.99 -3.77
C PHE A 397 17.24 14.28 -4.78
N ASN A 398 17.06 13.82 -5.99
CA ASN A 398 17.92 14.10 -7.13
C ASN A 398 17.09 14.42 -8.38
N ASN A 399 17.68 15.20 -9.26
CA ASN A 399 17.00 15.70 -10.46
C ASN A 399 16.68 14.58 -11.45
N ASP A 400 17.49 13.51 -11.50
CA ASP A 400 17.36 12.47 -12.53
C ASP A 400 16.05 11.68 -12.42
N THR A 401 15.53 11.53 -11.21
CA THR A 401 14.30 10.75 -10.95
C THR A 401 13.11 11.60 -10.48
N MET A 402 13.25 12.93 -10.47
CA MET A 402 12.19 13.82 -10.04
C MET A 402 11.04 13.86 -11.04
N ILE A 403 9.84 13.50 -10.58
CA ILE A 403 8.59 13.65 -11.34
C ILE A 403 7.74 14.69 -10.62
N VAL A 404 7.28 15.69 -11.35
CA VAL A 404 6.32 16.70 -10.86
C VAL A 404 5.04 16.57 -11.64
N SER A 405 3.99 16.14 -10.97
CA SER A 405 2.66 15.98 -11.54
C SER A 405 1.68 16.94 -10.88
N ALA A 406 0.88 17.61 -11.67
CA ALA A 406 -0.20 18.46 -11.17
C ALA A 406 -1.49 18.23 -11.93
N ALA A 407 -2.60 18.14 -11.21
CA ALA A 407 -3.93 17.97 -11.78
C ALA A 407 -4.89 19.05 -11.27
N GLY A 408 -5.68 19.63 -12.16
CA GLY A 408 -6.66 20.68 -11.83
C GLY A 408 -6.78 21.78 -12.89
N SER A 409 -7.49 22.88 -12.53
CA SER A 409 -7.62 24.08 -13.36
C SER A 409 -6.36 24.95 -13.34
N ILE A 410 -5.23 24.32 -13.63
CA ILE A 410 -3.90 24.92 -13.58
C ILE A 410 -3.53 25.41 -14.97
N GLU A 411 -3.17 26.67 -15.12
CA GLU A 411 -2.73 27.22 -16.40
C GLU A 411 -1.31 26.80 -16.72
N LYS A 412 -0.45 26.77 -15.70
CA LYS A 412 0.99 26.54 -15.85
C LYS A 412 1.60 25.99 -14.55
N ILE A 413 2.55 25.10 -14.67
CA ILE A 413 3.48 24.69 -13.61
C ILE A 413 4.90 25.05 -14.06
N PRO A 414 5.89 25.10 -13.14
CA PRO A 414 7.25 25.44 -13.49
C PRO A 414 7.79 24.56 -14.61
N ASP A 415 8.40 25.20 -15.61
CA ASP A 415 9.07 24.51 -16.69
C ASP A 415 10.45 24.01 -16.20
N LEU A 416 10.48 22.77 -15.71
CA LEU A 416 11.66 22.13 -15.13
C LEU A 416 12.77 21.90 -16.19
N THR A 417 12.44 22.01 -17.49
CA THR A 417 13.46 21.86 -18.55
C THR A 417 14.43 23.02 -18.60
N LYS A 418 14.05 24.17 -18.08
CA LYS A 418 14.88 25.40 -18.07
C LYS A 418 15.83 25.48 -16.91
N ASN A 419 15.55 24.81 -15.80
CA ASN A 419 16.42 24.73 -14.64
C ASN A 419 16.49 23.28 -14.19
N LYS A 420 17.63 22.61 -14.46
CA LYS A 420 17.83 21.19 -14.14
C LYS A 420 18.54 20.97 -12.80
N ASP A 421 19.00 22.04 -12.17
CA ASP A 421 19.78 21.98 -10.92
C ASP A 421 18.92 22.47 -9.75
N PHE A 422 18.02 21.60 -9.27
CA PHE A 422 17.23 21.86 -8.08
C PHE A 422 17.94 21.41 -6.80
N PHE A 423 18.82 20.39 -6.88
CA PHE A 423 19.53 19.78 -5.74
C PHE A 423 21.04 19.68 -5.95
#